data_3500adef16ed6d611bfecd75d703ade2
#
_entry.id   3500adef16ed6d611bfecd75d703ade2
#
_cell.length_a   1.000
_cell.length_b   1.000
_cell.length_c   1.000
_cell.angle_alpha   90.00
_cell.angle_beta   90.00
_cell.angle_gamma   90.00
#
_symmetry.space_group_name_H-M   'P 1'
#
loop_
_entity.id
_entity.type
_entity.pdbx_description
1 polymer ?
#
loop_
_entity_poly.entity_id
_entity_poly.type
_entity_poly.pdbx_seq_one_letter_code
_entity_poly.pdbx_strand_id
1 'polypeptide(L)'
;MHYVPTEYRYRGPMTRALITGITGQDGAYLAKRLYDIGYTVAGILRRTSVPGQLKKLEWVFGGKIPESIELFYSDLTDAPSLTRIVHDFVPDEVYNLAAQSHVGISFQSPVSTATANALGPMNVLEACRSMGNDAPRFYQASTSEMFGKVQECPQNEATPFYPRSPYGVAKLFSYWLTVNYRESYDLFGCNGILFNHESPIRGENFVTKKITQGLAQILKGKKEFIELGNLEAKRDWGHASDYVDAMWRMMQQEKPEDYVIATGMQHSVRQFCEIAADRLNLNLEWQGEREHEVGYSRALGQAIIRVSPQYYRPAEVETLLGDPRKALKNLRWLPKYTFETLVQEMIDHDLLEQSGGLG
;
A
#
# COMPACT_ATOMS: atom_id res chain seq x y z
N MET A 1 -7.89 -17.11 -18.73
CA MET A 1 -7.25 -18.19 -17.96
C MET A 1 -5.87 -17.70 -17.55
N HIS A 2 -5.71 -17.29 -16.28
CA HIS A 2 -4.41 -16.86 -15.77
C HIS A 2 -3.60 -18.12 -15.47
N TYR A 3 -2.47 -18.27 -16.17
CA TYR A 3 -1.52 -19.35 -15.95
C TYR A 3 -0.90 -19.19 -14.56
N VAL A 4 -1.26 -20.05 -13.61
CA VAL A 4 -0.59 -20.21 -12.32
C VAL A 4 0.53 -21.22 -12.55
N PRO A 5 1.83 -20.86 -12.37
CA PRO A 5 2.91 -21.81 -12.50
C PRO A 5 2.71 -22.97 -11.51
N THR A 6 2.81 -24.19 -11.97
CA THR A 6 2.58 -25.46 -11.24
C THR A 6 3.59 -25.75 -10.11
N GLU A 7 4.52 -24.83 -9.84
CA GLU A 7 5.59 -25.02 -8.86
C GLU A 7 5.31 -24.43 -7.46
N TYR A 8 4.21 -23.68 -7.28
CA TYR A 8 3.79 -23.24 -5.96
C TYR A 8 2.91 -24.33 -5.34
N ARG A 9 3.18 -24.71 -4.07
CA ARG A 9 2.28 -25.56 -3.31
C ARG A 9 0.98 -24.76 -3.02
N TYR A 10 0.17 -24.61 -4.05
CA TYR A 10 -1.21 -24.16 -3.91
C TYR A 10 -1.92 -25.19 -3.02
N ARG A 11 -2.33 -24.79 -1.83
CA ARG A 11 -3.00 -25.66 -0.85
C ARG A 11 -4.40 -26.10 -1.31
N GLY A 12 -4.82 -25.68 -2.51
CA GLY A 12 -6.07 -26.09 -3.15
C GLY A 12 -7.21 -25.06 -2.98
N PRO A 13 -8.35 -25.33 -3.62
CA PRO A 13 -9.50 -24.41 -3.73
C PRO A 13 -10.27 -24.20 -2.42
N MET A 14 -9.76 -24.64 -1.27
CA MET A 14 -10.37 -24.50 0.05
C MET A 14 -9.50 -23.68 1.02
N THR A 15 -8.39 -23.07 0.55
CA THR A 15 -7.52 -22.24 1.41
C THR A 15 -8.28 -21.01 1.90
N ARG A 16 -8.24 -20.77 3.19
CA ARG A 16 -8.97 -19.70 3.89
C ARG A 16 -8.02 -18.55 4.21
N ALA A 17 -8.30 -17.37 3.70
CA ALA A 17 -7.49 -16.18 3.94
C ALA A 17 -8.26 -15.11 4.72
N LEU A 18 -7.66 -14.60 5.79
CA LEU A 18 -8.19 -13.49 6.58
C LEU A 18 -7.34 -12.24 6.32
N ILE A 19 -7.97 -11.15 5.87
CA ILE A 19 -7.30 -9.90 5.53
C ILE A 19 -7.71 -8.81 6.51
N THR A 20 -6.78 -8.29 7.32
CA THR A 20 -7.04 -7.06 8.06
C THR A 20 -6.90 -5.86 7.12
N GLY A 21 -7.79 -4.87 7.24
CA GLY A 21 -7.76 -3.70 6.36
C GLY A 21 -8.23 -3.99 4.93
N ILE A 22 -9.13 -4.95 4.74
CA ILE A 22 -9.68 -5.36 3.43
C ILE A 22 -10.26 -4.18 2.62
N THR A 23 -10.70 -3.11 3.26
CA THR A 23 -11.25 -1.91 2.62
C THR A 23 -10.17 -0.89 2.19
N GLY A 24 -8.89 -1.16 2.48
CA GLY A 24 -7.76 -0.40 1.96
C GLY A 24 -7.48 -0.71 0.49
N GLN A 25 -6.56 0.05 -0.13
CA GLN A 25 -6.13 -0.23 -1.50
C GLN A 25 -5.65 -1.68 -1.65
N ASP A 26 -4.62 -2.05 -0.88
CA ASP A 26 -3.99 -3.36 -0.99
C ASP A 26 -4.93 -4.49 -0.55
N GLY A 27 -5.73 -4.24 0.50
CA GLY A 27 -6.73 -5.19 0.97
C GLY A 27 -7.77 -5.53 -0.11
N ALA A 28 -8.24 -4.54 -0.85
CA ALA A 28 -9.20 -4.72 -1.92
C ALA A 28 -8.59 -5.52 -3.11
N TYR A 29 -7.39 -5.13 -3.58
CA TYR A 29 -6.70 -5.87 -4.64
C TYR A 29 -6.34 -7.29 -4.22
N LEU A 30 -5.89 -7.49 -2.98
CA LEU A 30 -5.57 -8.82 -2.45
C LEU A 30 -6.82 -9.70 -2.35
N ALA A 31 -7.92 -9.16 -1.83
CA ALA A 31 -9.20 -9.87 -1.76
C ALA A 31 -9.65 -10.36 -3.14
N LYS A 32 -9.58 -9.46 -4.15
CA LYS A 32 -9.91 -9.81 -5.55
C LYS A 32 -8.99 -10.91 -6.08
N ARG A 33 -7.66 -10.76 -5.90
CA ARG A 33 -6.69 -11.76 -6.35
C ARG A 33 -6.92 -13.13 -5.73
N LEU A 34 -7.10 -13.19 -4.41
CA LEU A 34 -7.32 -14.46 -3.69
C LEU A 34 -8.65 -15.10 -4.11
N TYR A 35 -9.70 -14.29 -4.23
CA TYR A 35 -11.00 -14.74 -4.72
C TYR A 35 -10.90 -15.36 -6.13
N ASP A 36 -10.19 -14.70 -7.06
CA ASP A 36 -10.04 -15.16 -8.44
C ASP A 36 -9.29 -16.50 -8.57
N ILE A 37 -8.42 -16.81 -7.61
CA ILE A 37 -7.71 -18.09 -7.56
C ILE A 37 -8.38 -19.14 -6.66
N GLY A 38 -9.60 -18.86 -6.18
CA GLY A 38 -10.46 -19.84 -5.51
C GLY A 38 -10.30 -19.95 -3.99
N TYR A 39 -9.72 -18.93 -3.33
CA TYR A 39 -9.68 -18.88 -1.86
C TYR A 39 -11.07 -18.58 -1.27
N THR A 40 -11.31 -19.07 -0.06
CA THR A 40 -12.34 -18.53 0.83
C THR A 40 -11.77 -17.29 1.52
N VAL A 41 -12.31 -16.12 1.20
CA VAL A 41 -11.79 -14.84 1.67
C VAL A 41 -12.67 -14.25 2.75
N ALA A 42 -12.05 -13.84 3.87
CA ALA A 42 -12.68 -12.99 4.87
C ALA A 42 -11.86 -11.73 5.12
N GLY A 43 -12.53 -10.68 5.56
CA GLY A 43 -11.88 -9.42 5.86
C GLY A 43 -12.31 -8.79 7.16
N ILE A 44 -11.36 -8.15 7.84
CA ILE A 44 -11.62 -7.34 9.03
C ILE A 44 -11.65 -5.88 8.63
N LEU A 45 -12.71 -5.18 9.01
CA LEU A 45 -12.90 -3.76 8.80
C LEU A 45 -13.37 -3.07 10.08
N ARG A 46 -12.99 -1.81 10.27
CA ARG A 46 -13.47 -1.01 11.39
C ARG A 46 -14.90 -0.54 11.13
N ARG A 47 -15.72 -0.50 12.17
CA ARG A 47 -17.00 0.18 12.07
C ARG A 47 -16.79 1.70 11.97
N THR A 48 -17.39 2.33 11.00
CA THR A 48 -17.37 3.78 10.80
C THR A 48 -18.76 4.28 10.44
N SER A 49 -19.04 5.51 10.81
CA SER A 49 -20.25 6.23 10.38
C SER A 49 -20.04 6.95 9.03
N VAL A 50 -18.81 6.94 8.50
CA VAL A 50 -18.52 7.59 7.21
C VAL A 50 -19.00 6.68 6.08
N PRO A 51 -19.87 7.18 5.18
CA PRO A 51 -20.36 6.41 4.02
C PRO A 51 -19.23 6.03 3.07
N GLY A 52 -19.41 4.94 2.31
CA GLY A 52 -18.50 4.56 1.24
C GLY A 52 -17.24 3.78 1.68
N GLN A 53 -17.23 3.24 2.90
CA GLN A 53 -16.13 2.40 3.37
C GLN A 53 -15.81 1.23 2.43
N LEU A 54 -16.80 0.67 1.75
CA LEU A 54 -16.66 -0.49 0.88
C LEU A 54 -16.34 -0.13 -0.59
N LYS A 55 -16.37 1.14 -0.97
CA LYS A 55 -16.21 1.59 -2.38
C LYS A 55 -14.99 0.99 -3.10
N LYS A 56 -13.85 0.90 -2.42
CA LYS A 56 -12.64 0.33 -3.04
C LYS A 56 -12.78 -1.16 -3.29
N LEU A 57 -13.40 -1.85 -2.34
CA LEU A 57 -13.67 -3.29 -2.46
C LEU A 57 -14.74 -3.53 -3.55
N GLU A 58 -15.81 -2.74 -3.57
CA GLU A 58 -16.82 -2.78 -4.64
C GLU A 58 -16.19 -2.52 -6.01
N TRP A 59 -15.31 -1.51 -6.10
CA TRP A 59 -14.65 -1.15 -7.36
C TRP A 59 -13.84 -2.31 -7.96
N VAL A 60 -13.00 -2.99 -7.17
CA VAL A 60 -12.19 -4.11 -7.68
C VAL A 60 -13.04 -5.32 -8.12
N PHE A 61 -14.26 -5.44 -7.59
CA PHE A 61 -15.22 -6.47 -7.97
C PHE A 61 -16.25 -6.02 -9.02
N GLY A 62 -16.06 -4.87 -9.66
CA GLY A 62 -16.94 -4.38 -10.71
C GLY A 62 -18.30 -3.88 -10.23
N GLY A 63 -18.37 -3.36 -9.01
CA GLY A 63 -19.55 -2.70 -8.41
C GLY A 63 -20.27 -3.51 -7.33
N LYS A 64 -20.08 -4.83 -7.24
CA LYS A 64 -20.70 -5.67 -6.20
C LYS A 64 -19.71 -6.65 -5.58
N ILE A 65 -19.58 -6.62 -4.26
CA ILE A 65 -18.78 -7.59 -3.50
C ILE A 65 -19.48 -8.96 -3.56
N PRO A 66 -18.77 -10.07 -3.90
CA PRO A 66 -19.33 -11.41 -3.84
C PRO A 66 -19.85 -11.76 -2.44
N GLU A 67 -21.01 -12.41 -2.36
CA GLU A 67 -21.65 -12.80 -1.10
C GLU A 67 -20.82 -13.84 -0.30
N SER A 68 -19.90 -14.53 -0.97
CA SER A 68 -18.98 -15.48 -0.35
C SER A 68 -17.79 -14.82 0.37
N ILE A 69 -17.61 -13.50 0.26
CA ILE A 69 -16.62 -12.77 1.04
C ILE A 69 -17.23 -12.38 2.38
N GLU A 70 -16.70 -12.97 3.46
CA GLU A 70 -17.16 -12.67 4.81
C GLU A 70 -16.51 -11.39 5.32
N LEU A 71 -17.30 -10.51 5.97
CA LEU A 71 -16.82 -9.24 6.51
C LEU A 71 -17.09 -9.17 8.01
N PHE A 72 -16.01 -9.09 8.80
CA PHE A 72 -16.05 -8.99 10.26
C PHE A 72 -15.74 -7.56 10.73
N TYR A 73 -16.55 -7.04 11.64
CA TYR A 73 -16.26 -5.76 12.29
C TYR A 73 -15.36 -5.95 13.50
N SER A 74 -14.16 -5.38 13.46
CA SER A 74 -13.22 -5.31 14.58
C SER A 74 -12.22 -4.18 14.40
N ASP A 75 -11.46 -3.87 15.44
CA ASP A 75 -10.32 -2.97 15.41
C ASP A 75 -9.04 -3.72 15.82
N LEU A 76 -7.88 -3.33 15.29
CA LEU A 76 -6.60 -3.95 15.66
C LEU A 76 -6.27 -3.79 17.16
N THR A 77 -6.91 -2.85 17.83
CA THR A 77 -6.75 -2.63 19.28
C THR A 77 -7.66 -3.50 20.15
N ASP A 78 -8.61 -4.24 19.54
CA ASP A 78 -9.54 -5.13 20.23
C ASP A 78 -9.06 -6.59 20.14
N ALA A 79 -8.04 -6.93 20.95
CA ALA A 79 -7.46 -8.27 20.96
C ALA A 79 -8.47 -9.40 21.19
N PRO A 80 -9.46 -9.30 22.13
CA PRO A 80 -10.47 -10.35 22.29
C PRO A 80 -11.32 -10.59 21.03
N SER A 81 -11.72 -9.52 20.34
CA SER A 81 -12.48 -9.63 19.09
C SER A 81 -11.66 -10.27 17.98
N LEU A 82 -10.38 -9.88 17.84
CA LEU A 82 -9.47 -10.48 16.85
C LEU A 82 -9.26 -11.98 17.11
N THR A 83 -9.01 -12.35 18.37
CA THR A 83 -8.86 -13.76 18.76
C THR A 83 -10.11 -14.56 18.41
N ARG A 84 -11.30 -14.08 18.76
CA ARG A 84 -12.56 -14.73 18.41
C ARG A 84 -12.71 -14.91 16.90
N ILE A 85 -12.44 -13.87 16.09
CA ILE A 85 -12.57 -13.94 14.62
C ILE A 85 -11.60 -14.99 14.04
N VAL A 86 -10.35 -15.02 14.51
CA VAL A 86 -9.36 -16.01 14.05
C VAL A 86 -9.80 -17.43 14.40
N HIS A 87 -10.32 -17.65 15.62
CA HIS A 87 -10.82 -18.96 16.05
C HIS A 87 -12.10 -19.38 15.33
N ASP A 88 -13.04 -18.46 15.06
CA ASP A 88 -14.30 -18.77 14.38
C ASP A 88 -14.07 -19.01 12.87
N PHE A 89 -13.22 -18.19 12.23
CA PHE A 89 -12.95 -18.31 10.81
C PHE A 89 -11.94 -19.40 10.48
N VAL A 90 -11.03 -19.77 11.39
CA VAL A 90 -9.95 -20.77 11.20
C VAL A 90 -9.19 -20.53 9.88
N PRO A 91 -8.45 -19.41 9.72
CA PRO A 91 -7.72 -19.12 8.50
C PRO A 91 -6.48 -20.01 8.32
N ASP A 92 -6.13 -20.36 7.09
CA ASP A 92 -4.83 -20.91 6.74
C ASP A 92 -3.76 -19.80 6.59
N GLU A 93 -4.20 -18.62 6.18
CA GLU A 93 -3.35 -17.48 5.91
C GLU A 93 -3.97 -16.19 6.48
N VAL A 94 -3.16 -15.39 7.19
CA VAL A 94 -3.55 -14.07 7.70
C VAL A 94 -2.66 -13.01 7.07
N TYR A 95 -3.29 -12.04 6.39
CA TYR A 95 -2.62 -10.90 5.80
C TYR A 95 -2.91 -9.64 6.62
N ASN A 96 -1.91 -9.17 7.36
CA ASN A 96 -2.06 -7.98 8.20
C ASN A 96 -1.69 -6.71 7.40
N LEU A 97 -2.72 -6.09 6.79
CA LEU A 97 -2.58 -4.87 5.98
C LEU A 97 -3.16 -3.63 6.66
N ALA A 98 -3.94 -3.81 7.73
CA ALA A 98 -4.54 -2.68 8.44
C ALA A 98 -3.46 -1.82 9.14
N ALA A 99 -3.52 -0.54 8.91
CA ALA A 99 -2.60 0.44 9.50
C ALA A 99 -3.15 1.87 9.45
N GLN A 100 -2.62 2.76 10.29
CA GLN A 100 -2.56 4.17 9.99
C GLN A 100 -1.38 4.38 9.04
N SER A 101 -1.63 4.57 7.74
CA SER A 101 -0.59 4.51 6.69
C SER A 101 -0.08 5.88 6.21
N HIS A 102 -0.66 6.98 6.69
CA HIS A 102 -0.25 8.33 6.28
C HIS A 102 0.89 8.85 7.15
N VAL A 103 2.11 8.94 6.57
CA VAL A 103 3.33 9.35 7.30
C VAL A 103 3.20 10.73 7.95
N GLY A 104 2.65 11.74 7.23
CA GLY A 104 2.45 13.09 7.77
C GLY A 104 1.56 13.12 9.01
N ILE A 105 0.46 12.36 9.02
CA ILE A 105 -0.47 12.26 10.16
C ILE A 105 0.22 11.65 11.38
N SER A 106 1.21 10.76 11.20
CA SER A 106 1.91 10.14 12.32
C SER A 106 2.63 11.15 13.23
N PHE A 107 3.07 12.30 12.70
CA PHE A 107 3.66 13.37 13.50
C PHE A 107 2.62 14.12 14.34
N GLN A 108 1.37 14.20 13.86
CA GLN A 108 0.27 14.86 14.57
C GLN A 108 -0.39 13.91 15.59
N SER A 109 -0.40 12.61 15.32
CA SER A 109 -1.06 11.58 16.12
C SER A 109 -0.14 10.37 16.39
N PRO A 110 1.01 10.56 17.07
CA PRO A 110 2.00 9.50 17.22
C PRO A 110 1.51 8.34 18.08
N VAL A 111 0.75 8.60 19.14
CA VAL A 111 0.20 7.56 20.02
C VAL A 111 -0.79 6.67 19.27
N SER A 112 -1.74 7.27 18.55
CA SER A 112 -2.71 6.51 17.73
C SER A 112 -2.01 5.68 16.64
N THR A 113 -0.95 6.26 16.04
CA THR A 113 -0.12 5.56 15.04
C THR A 113 0.60 4.36 15.67
N ALA A 114 1.22 4.53 16.84
CA ALA A 114 1.90 3.44 17.55
C ALA A 114 0.91 2.34 17.97
N THR A 115 -0.24 2.72 18.50
CA THR A 115 -1.28 1.77 18.89
C THR A 115 -1.75 0.94 17.71
N ALA A 116 -2.05 1.57 16.57
CA ALA A 116 -2.53 0.85 15.39
C ALA A 116 -1.43 0.03 14.70
N ASN A 117 -0.20 0.57 14.59
CA ASN A 117 0.83 0.00 13.72
C ASN A 117 1.89 -0.83 14.47
N ALA A 118 1.96 -0.75 15.79
CA ALA A 118 2.85 -1.57 16.61
C ALA A 118 2.04 -2.57 17.46
N LEU A 119 1.15 -2.09 18.32
CA LEU A 119 0.37 -2.96 19.20
C LEU A 119 -0.71 -3.74 18.42
N GLY A 120 -1.30 -3.13 17.38
CA GLY A 120 -2.28 -3.82 16.55
C GLY A 120 -1.75 -5.11 15.92
N PRO A 121 -0.62 -5.11 15.19
CA PRO A 121 0.03 -6.31 14.68
C PRO A 121 0.36 -7.35 15.75
N MET A 122 0.76 -6.92 16.95
CA MET A 122 0.98 -7.82 18.09
C MET A 122 -0.29 -8.56 18.47
N ASN A 123 -1.43 -7.87 18.54
CA ASN A 123 -2.71 -8.50 18.85
C ASN A 123 -3.12 -9.55 17.81
N VAL A 124 -2.85 -9.28 16.50
CA VAL A 124 -3.13 -10.26 15.44
C VAL A 124 -2.18 -11.46 15.53
N LEU A 125 -0.88 -11.23 15.79
CA LEU A 125 0.10 -12.30 16.00
C LEU A 125 -0.27 -13.19 17.19
N GLU A 126 -0.70 -12.61 18.32
CA GLU A 126 -1.16 -13.36 19.49
C GLU A 126 -2.42 -14.16 19.19
N ALA A 127 -3.37 -13.60 18.43
CA ALA A 127 -4.54 -14.33 17.97
C ALA A 127 -4.14 -15.54 17.09
N CYS A 128 -3.21 -15.38 16.16
CA CYS A 128 -2.67 -16.47 15.34
C CYS A 128 -1.97 -17.52 16.21
N ARG A 129 -1.07 -17.09 17.11
CA ARG A 129 -0.33 -17.98 18.00
C ARG A 129 -1.24 -18.80 18.94
N SER A 130 -2.36 -18.22 19.36
CA SER A 130 -3.32 -18.89 20.23
C SER A 130 -3.99 -20.12 19.58
N MET A 131 -3.89 -20.28 18.25
CA MET A 131 -4.35 -21.47 17.52
C MET A 131 -3.42 -22.70 17.70
N GLY A 132 -2.26 -22.51 18.33
CA GLY A 132 -1.32 -23.61 18.57
C GLY A 132 -0.82 -24.27 17.29
N ASN A 133 -1.01 -25.58 17.14
CA ASN A 133 -0.57 -26.34 15.97
C ASN A 133 -1.30 -25.95 14.67
N ASP A 134 -2.47 -25.33 14.79
CA ASP A 134 -3.28 -24.85 13.66
C ASP A 134 -3.02 -23.37 13.35
N ALA A 135 -1.93 -22.80 13.89
CA ALA A 135 -1.58 -21.41 13.67
C ALA A 135 -1.42 -21.10 12.16
N PRO A 136 -2.13 -20.07 11.66
CA PRO A 136 -2.08 -19.72 10.26
C PRO A 136 -0.72 -19.16 9.86
N ARG A 137 -0.39 -19.20 8.58
CA ARG A 137 0.69 -18.39 8.03
C ARG A 137 0.35 -16.92 8.20
N PHE A 138 1.34 -16.11 8.55
CA PHE A 138 1.16 -14.69 8.82
C PHE A 138 2.03 -13.82 7.91
N TYR A 139 1.39 -12.89 7.20
CA TYR A 139 2.04 -11.85 6.42
C TYR A 139 1.91 -10.50 7.12
N GLN A 140 3.04 -9.80 7.32
CA GLN A 140 3.08 -8.44 7.83
C GLN A 140 3.40 -7.47 6.68
N ALA A 141 2.51 -6.52 6.44
CA ALA A 141 2.81 -5.38 5.58
C ALA A 141 3.79 -4.45 6.30
N SER A 142 5.06 -4.56 5.96
CA SER A 142 6.13 -3.66 6.36
C SER A 142 6.34 -2.56 5.30
N THR A 143 7.33 -1.69 5.44
CA THR A 143 7.43 -0.48 4.61
C THR A 143 8.87 -0.05 4.39
N SER A 144 9.16 0.54 3.24
CA SER A 144 10.44 1.21 2.94
C SER A 144 10.71 2.42 3.85
N GLU A 145 9.69 3.01 4.48
CA GLU A 145 9.85 4.10 5.46
C GLU A 145 10.65 3.67 6.72
N MET A 146 10.86 2.36 6.94
CA MET A 146 11.77 1.85 7.99
C MET A 146 13.23 2.18 7.67
N PHE A 147 13.62 2.26 6.39
CA PHE A 147 14.97 2.66 5.98
C PHE A 147 15.25 4.14 6.30
N GLY A 148 14.27 5.01 6.17
CA GLY A 148 14.26 6.40 6.62
C GLY A 148 15.48 7.20 6.16
N LYS A 149 16.46 7.47 7.08
CA LYS A 149 17.76 8.02 6.70
C LYS A 149 18.60 6.92 6.08
N VAL A 150 18.49 6.81 4.76
CA VAL A 150 19.07 5.72 3.97
C VAL A 150 20.56 5.55 4.25
N GLN A 151 20.97 4.32 4.58
CA GLN A 151 22.37 3.98 4.89
C GLN A 151 23.09 3.39 3.67
N GLU A 152 22.33 2.76 2.76
CA GLU A 152 22.81 2.13 1.53
C GLU A 152 21.79 2.31 0.41
N CYS A 153 22.25 2.37 -0.84
CA CYS A 153 21.39 2.52 -2.02
C CYS A 153 21.90 1.60 -3.15
N PRO A 154 21.02 0.78 -3.76
CA PRO A 154 19.61 0.55 -3.39
C PRO A 154 19.46 -0.21 -2.07
N GLN A 155 18.28 -0.07 -1.42
CA GLN A 155 17.98 -0.76 -0.16
C GLN A 155 17.55 -2.21 -0.41
N ASN A 156 18.11 -3.12 0.34
CA ASN A 156 17.75 -4.55 0.35
C ASN A 156 17.43 -5.05 1.77
N GLU A 157 17.18 -6.33 1.93
CA GLU A 157 16.77 -6.94 3.20
C GLU A 157 17.86 -6.87 4.30
N ALA A 158 19.13 -6.65 3.94
CA ALA A 158 20.25 -6.52 4.86
C ALA A 158 20.58 -5.04 5.19
N THR A 159 20.01 -4.08 4.47
CA THR A 159 20.24 -2.65 4.70
C THR A 159 19.76 -2.24 6.09
N PRO A 160 20.58 -1.57 6.92
CA PRO A 160 20.18 -1.13 8.24
C PRO A 160 19.01 -0.15 8.21
N PHE A 161 18.07 -0.32 9.14
CA PHE A 161 16.93 0.58 9.30
C PHE A 161 17.30 1.81 10.12
N TYR A 162 16.79 2.97 9.70
CA TYR A 162 16.93 4.25 10.42
C TYR A 162 15.65 5.10 10.22
N PRO A 163 14.50 4.72 10.83
CA PRO A 163 13.22 5.37 10.58
C PRO A 163 13.25 6.87 10.93
N ARG A 164 12.52 7.68 10.15
CA ARG A 164 12.46 9.14 10.27
C ARG A 164 11.07 9.66 10.62
N SER A 165 10.14 8.77 11.00
CA SER A 165 8.78 9.15 11.36
C SER A 165 8.22 8.22 12.44
N PRO A 166 7.25 8.67 13.25
CA PRO A 166 6.53 7.77 14.17
C PRO A 166 5.90 6.56 13.46
N TYR A 167 5.44 6.75 12.22
CA TYR A 167 4.97 5.67 11.37
C TYR A 167 6.07 4.62 11.11
N GLY A 168 7.24 5.06 10.63
CA GLY A 168 8.37 4.17 10.35
C GLY A 168 8.84 3.41 11.60
N VAL A 169 8.90 4.08 12.76
CA VAL A 169 9.26 3.46 14.06
C VAL A 169 8.23 2.39 14.45
N ALA A 170 6.94 2.69 14.34
CA ALA A 170 5.89 1.73 14.67
C ALA A 170 5.88 0.50 13.73
N LYS A 171 6.14 0.72 12.44
CA LYS A 171 6.30 -0.37 11.46
C LYS A 171 7.55 -1.21 11.69
N LEU A 172 8.65 -0.59 12.14
CA LEU A 172 9.87 -1.30 12.52
C LEU A 172 9.64 -2.21 13.74
N PHE A 173 8.85 -1.75 14.72
CA PHE A 173 8.43 -2.60 15.85
C PHE A 173 7.71 -3.87 15.33
N SER A 174 6.69 -3.72 14.49
CA SER A 174 5.93 -4.87 13.97
C SER A 174 6.76 -5.78 13.07
N TYR A 175 7.72 -5.23 12.33
CA TYR A 175 8.70 -6.00 11.55
C TYR A 175 9.50 -6.95 12.47
N TRP A 176 10.18 -6.39 13.49
CA TRP A 176 10.99 -7.19 14.41
C TRP A 176 10.15 -8.14 15.27
N LEU A 177 8.92 -7.75 15.58
CA LEU A 177 8.00 -8.65 16.28
C LEU A 177 7.66 -9.87 15.43
N THR A 178 7.40 -9.70 14.13
CA THR A 178 7.15 -10.81 13.21
C THR A 178 8.35 -11.75 13.11
N VAL A 179 9.58 -11.18 13.04
CA VAL A 179 10.82 -11.97 13.08
C VAL A 179 10.95 -12.74 14.40
N ASN A 180 10.69 -12.07 15.54
CA ASN A 180 10.75 -12.70 16.85
C ASN A 180 9.76 -13.87 16.98
N TYR A 181 8.51 -13.69 16.52
CA TYR A 181 7.51 -14.77 16.57
C TYR A 181 7.89 -15.96 15.68
N ARG A 182 8.48 -15.71 14.54
CA ARG A 182 9.05 -16.74 13.65
C ARG A 182 10.15 -17.55 14.36
N GLU A 183 11.06 -16.87 15.04
CA GLU A 183 12.21 -17.50 15.68
C GLU A 183 11.88 -18.14 17.03
N SER A 184 10.98 -17.54 17.81
CA SER A 184 10.68 -17.98 19.18
C SER A 184 9.56 -18.99 19.27
N TYR A 185 8.59 -18.97 18.33
CA TYR A 185 7.39 -19.78 18.39
C TYR A 185 7.17 -20.64 17.13
N ASP A 186 8.15 -20.68 16.21
CA ASP A 186 8.07 -21.41 14.93
C ASP A 186 6.84 -21.01 14.09
N LEU A 187 6.33 -19.78 14.28
CA LEU A 187 5.23 -19.26 13.50
C LEU A 187 5.71 -18.96 12.07
N PHE A 188 4.97 -19.41 11.05
CA PHE A 188 5.26 -18.96 9.68
C PHE A 188 4.90 -17.47 9.56
N GLY A 189 5.86 -16.59 9.85
CA GLY A 189 5.71 -15.14 9.78
C GLY A 189 6.68 -14.51 8.78
N CYS A 190 6.20 -13.72 7.82
CA CYS A 190 7.04 -13.04 6.84
C CYS A 190 6.69 -11.54 6.72
N ASN A 191 7.70 -10.71 6.41
CA ASN A 191 7.54 -9.29 6.19
C ASN A 191 7.73 -8.92 4.73
N GLY A 192 6.74 -8.27 4.10
CA GLY A 192 6.93 -7.56 2.85
C GLY A 192 7.41 -6.14 3.12
N ILE A 193 8.67 -5.83 2.81
CA ILE A 193 9.21 -4.46 2.91
C ILE A 193 8.80 -3.73 1.64
N LEU A 194 7.57 -3.18 1.68
CA LEU A 194 6.93 -2.60 0.51
C LEU A 194 7.45 -1.19 0.25
N PHE A 195 7.90 -0.95 -0.97
CA PHE A 195 8.12 0.39 -1.50
C PHE A 195 6.79 1.01 -1.91
N ASN A 196 6.79 2.26 -2.33
CA ASN A 196 5.56 2.96 -2.66
C ASN A 196 4.81 2.25 -3.78
N HIS A 197 3.52 2.03 -3.59
CA HIS A 197 2.68 1.39 -4.61
C HIS A 197 1.30 2.03 -4.64
N GLU A 198 0.86 2.28 -5.83
CA GLU A 198 -0.26 3.15 -6.12
C GLU A 198 -1.27 2.42 -7.00
N SER A 199 -2.44 3.01 -7.17
CA SER A 199 -3.47 2.52 -8.07
C SER A 199 -4.58 3.57 -8.24
N PRO A 200 -5.53 3.38 -9.15
CA PRO A 200 -6.73 4.22 -9.28
C PRO A 200 -7.48 4.45 -7.97
N ILE A 201 -7.49 3.47 -7.07
CA ILE A 201 -8.19 3.54 -5.77
C ILE A 201 -7.28 3.94 -4.60
N ARG A 202 -6.12 4.57 -4.88
CA ARG A 202 -5.27 5.15 -3.84
C ARG A 202 -6.04 6.17 -2.99
N GLY A 203 -5.71 6.29 -1.70
CA GLY A 203 -6.33 7.29 -0.83
C GLY A 203 -6.02 8.72 -1.27
N GLU A 204 -7.01 9.62 -1.21
CA GLU A 204 -6.91 11.01 -1.70
C GLU A 204 -5.83 11.85 -1.01
N ASN A 205 -5.43 11.48 0.21
CA ASN A 205 -4.39 12.17 0.97
C ASN A 205 -2.95 11.84 0.52
N PHE A 206 -2.77 10.89 -0.40
CA PHE A 206 -1.45 10.54 -0.92
C PHE A 206 -1.10 11.41 -2.13
N VAL A 207 0.20 11.76 -2.24
CA VAL A 207 0.69 12.72 -3.23
C VAL A 207 0.31 12.34 -4.67
N THR A 208 0.42 11.09 -5.03
CA THR A 208 0.10 10.57 -6.36
C THR A 208 -1.38 10.77 -6.71
N LYS A 209 -2.30 10.38 -5.82
CA LYS A 209 -3.74 10.58 -6.01
C LYS A 209 -4.11 12.06 -5.99
N LYS A 210 -3.47 12.86 -5.12
CA LYS A 210 -3.65 14.31 -5.08
C LYS A 210 -3.28 14.96 -6.42
N ILE A 211 -2.23 14.47 -7.08
CA ILE A 211 -1.82 14.95 -8.41
C ILE A 211 -2.85 14.54 -9.46
N THR A 212 -3.15 13.24 -9.58
CA THR A 212 -4.01 12.74 -10.67
C THR A 212 -5.43 13.26 -10.55
N GLN A 213 -6.04 13.18 -9.37
CA GLN A 213 -7.39 13.70 -9.12
C GLN A 213 -7.42 15.24 -9.25
N GLY A 214 -6.40 15.93 -8.72
CA GLY A 214 -6.34 17.39 -8.79
C GLY A 214 -6.21 17.91 -10.21
N LEU A 215 -5.36 17.32 -11.05
CA LEU A 215 -5.22 17.70 -12.45
C LEU A 215 -6.49 17.37 -13.25
N ALA A 216 -7.15 16.24 -12.99
CA ALA A 216 -8.44 15.92 -13.60
C ALA A 216 -9.53 16.95 -13.21
N GLN A 217 -9.58 17.38 -11.94
CA GLN A 217 -10.50 18.44 -11.47
C GLN A 217 -10.19 19.79 -12.12
N ILE A 218 -8.92 20.16 -12.29
CA ILE A 218 -8.50 21.40 -12.95
C ILE A 218 -8.96 21.39 -14.40
N LEU A 219 -8.72 20.30 -15.12
CA LEU A 219 -9.16 20.17 -16.51
C LEU A 219 -10.69 20.30 -16.69
N LYS A 220 -11.46 19.91 -15.65
CA LYS A 220 -12.93 20.06 -15.62
C LYS A 220 -13.41 21.40 -15.05
N GLY A 221 -12.50 22.34 -14.73
CA GLY A 221 -12.84 23.64 -14.16
C GLY A 221 -13.38 23.59 -12.72
N LYS A 222 -13.19 22.47 -12.01
CA LYS A 222 -13.66 22.28 -10.62
C LYS A 222 -12.62 22.73 -9.57
N LYS A 223 -11.39 22.97 -9.99
CA LYS A 223 -10.27 23.39 -9.15
C LYS A 223 -9.34 24.30 -9.94
N GLU A 224 -8.73 25.27 -9.28
CA GLU A 224 -7.80 26.21 -9.93
C GLU A 224 -6.37 25.66 -9.97
N PHE A 225 -5.88 25.14 -8.84
CA PHE A 225 -4.52 24.59 -8.69
C PHE A 225 -4.45 23.54 -7.61
N ILE A 226 -3.38 22.77 -7.59
CA ILE A 226 -2.99 21.87 -6.49
C ILE A 226 -1.76 22.40 -5.78
N GLU A 227 -1.65 22.11 -4.48
CA GLU A 227 -0.44 22.42 -3.70
C GLU A 227 0.31 21.14 -3.36
N LEU A 228 1.62 21.14 -3.59
CA LEU A 228 2.52 20.02 -3.33
C LEU A 228 3.67 20.47 -2.41
N GLY A 229 4.34 19.51 -1.79
CA GLY A 229 5.58 19.78 -1.04
C GLY A 229 6.81 19.66 -1.93
N ASN A 230 7.82 18.91 -1.47
CA ASN A 230 9.09 18.73 -2.18
C ASN A 230 8.91 17.97 -3.50
N LEU A 231 9.09 18.66 -4.62
CA LEU A 231 8.99 18.08 -5.97
C LEU A 231 10.17 17.16 -6.31
N GLU A 232 11.31 17.34 -5.64
CA GLU A 232 12.53 16.57 -5.90
C GLU A 232 12.61 15.27 -5.10
N ALA A 233 11.69 15.05 -4.16
CA ALA A 233 11.62 13.79 -3.42
C ALA A 233 11.43 12.62 -4.38
N LYS A 234 12.34 11.62 -4.28
CA LYS A 234 12.34 10.45 -5.17
C LYS A 234 11.79 9.23 -4.46
N ARG A 235 10.93 8.49 -5.16
CA ARG A 235 10.33 7.25 -4.69
C ARG A 235 10.37 6.19 -5.78
N ASP A 236 10.50 4.96 -5.36
CA ASP A 236 10.26 3.79 -6.19
C ASP A 236 8.76 3.50 -6.13
N TRP A 237 8.05 3.75 -7.22
CA TRP A 237 6.61 3.58 -7.32
C TRP A 237 6.24 2.39 -8.21
N GLY A 238 5.48 1.44 -7.64
CA GLY A 238 4.89 0.34 -8.36
C GLY A 238 3.37 0.35 -8.34
N HIS A 239 2.74 -0.65 -8.93
CA HIS A 239 1.29 -0.81 -8.94
C HIS A 239 0.83 -1.78 -7.85
N ALA A 240 -0.25 -1.44 -7.12
CA ALA A 240 -0.77 -2.24 -6.02
C ALA A 240 -1.11 -3.69 -6.40
N SER A 241 -1.60 -3.94 -7.62
CA SER A 241 -1.90 -5.31 -8.09
C SER A 241 -0.66 -6.19 -8.21
N ASP A 242 0.50 -5.62 -8.56
CA ASP A 242 1.77 -6.35 -8.60
C ASP A 242 2.25 -6.66 -7.17
N TYR A 243 2.08 -5.71 -6.25
CA TYR A 243 2.51 -5.88 -4.87
C TYR A 243 1.69 -6.94 -4.12
N VAL A 244 0.38 -7.01 -4.34
CA VAL A 244 -0.43 -8.08 -3.73
C VAL A 244 -0.13 -9.46 -4.32
N ASP A 245 0.33 -9.54 -5.58
CA ASP A 245 0.85 -10.78 -6.15
C ASP A 245 2.13 -11.24 -5.43
N ALA A 246 3.03 -10.31 -5.08
CA ALA A 246 4.19 -10.61 -4.25
C ALA A 246 3.78 -11.11 -2.85
N MET A 247 2.83 -10.43 -2.19
CA MET A 247 2.33 -10.84 -0.86
C MET A 247 1.85 -12.30 -0.89
N TRP A 248 1.04 -12.65 -1.89
CA TRP A 248 0.57 -14.02 -2.05
C TRP A 248 1.73 -15.00 -2.30
N ARG A 249 2.68 -14.68 -3.20
CA ARG A 249 3.84 -15.55 -3.49
C ARG A 249 4.71 -15.79 -2.27
N MET A 250 4.91 -14.80 -1.41
CA MET A 250 5.64 -14.94 -0.15
C MET A 250 4.98 -15.97 0.77
N MET A 251 3.67 -15.96 0.84
CA MET A 251 2.89 -16.90 1.65
C MET A 251 2.87 -18.34 1.10
N GLN A 252 3.28 -18.55 -0.16
CA GLN A 252 3.35 -19.89 -0.78
C GLN A 252 4.74 -20.54 -0.60
N GLN A 253 5.72 -19.85 -0.04
CA GLN A 253 7.06 -20.40 0.15
C GLN A 253 7.09 -21.50 1.23
N GLU A 254 8.07 -22.40 1.16
CA GLU A 254 8.26 -23.45 2.17
C GLU A 254 8.70 -22.87 3.52
N LYS A 255 9.54 -21.84 3.47
CA LYS A 255 10.08 -21.16 4.66
C LYS A 255 9.68 -19.69 4.67
N PRO A 256 9.35 -19.13 5.84
CA PRO A 256 9.08 -17.72 5.97
C PRO A 256 10.38 -16.91 5.83
N GLU A 257 10.38 -15.93 4.93
CA GLU A 257 11.45 -14.97 4.75
C GLU A 257 10.90 -13.56 4.53
N ASP A 258 11.74 -12.55 4.73
CA ASP A 258 11.41 -11.17 4.47
C ASP A 258 11.90 -10.74 3.09
N TYR A 259 11.12 -9.91 2.39
CA TYR A 259 11.41 -9.50 1.02
C TYR A 259 11.21 -8.01 0.81
N VAL A 260 12.16 -7.37 0.16
CA VAL A 260 11.98 -6.05 -0.46
C VAL A 260 11.13 -6.22 -1.72
N ILE A 261 10.02 -5.52 -1.76
CA ILE A 261 9.12 -5.47 -2.93
C ILE A 261 9.16 -4.05 -3.49
N ALA A 262 9.78 -3.91 -4.66
CA ALA A 262 10.09 -2.65 -5.31
C ALA A 262 10.19 -2.84 -6.82
N THR A 263 10.13 -1.75 -7.59
CA THR A 263 10.35 -1.82 -9.06
C THR A 263 11.84 -1.80 -9.43
N GLY A 264 12.69 -1.31 -8.52
CA GLY A 264 14.11 -1.07 -8.80
C GLY A 264 14.37 0.23 -9.58
N MET A 265 13.36 1.06 -9.75
CA MET A 265 13.46 2.37 -10.41
C MET A 265 12.81 3.44 -9.54
N GLN A 266 13.42 4.63 -9.50
CA GLN A 266 12.87 5.75 -8.75
C GLN A 266 12.58 6.94 -9.66
N HIS A 267 11.52 7.65 -9.31
CA HIS A 267 11.08 8.87 -10.00
C HIS A 267 10.82 9.98 -8.99
N SER A 268 10.97 11.24 -9.42
CA SER A 268 10.62 12.38 -8.59
C SER A 268 9.13 12.70 -8.64
N VAL A 269 8.63 13.42 -7.64
CA VAL A 269 7.26 13.96 -7.66
C VAL A 269 7.07 14.86 -8.88
N ARG A 270 8.11 15.61 -9.27
CA ARG A 270 8.13 16.41 -10.51
C ARG A 270 7.83 15.57 -11.74
N GLN A 271 8.57 14.48 -11.94
CA GLN A 271 8.35 13.57 -13.08
C GLN A 271 6.93 12.98 -13.09
N PHE A 272 6.38 12.68 -11.91
CA PHE A 272 4.99 12.23 -11.81
C PHE A 272 4.02 13.31 -12.31
N CYS A 273 4.21 14.58 -11.91
CA CYS A 273 3.40 15.70 -12.38
C CYS A 273 3.51 15.90 -13.89
N GLU A 274 4.71 15.81 -14.44
CA GLU A 274 5.00 15.98 -15.87
C GLU A 274 4.28 14.94 -16.71
N ILE A 275 4.40 13.64 -16.37
CA ILE A 275 3.72 12.54 -17.08
C ILE A 275 2.20 12.68 -16.95
N ALA A 276 1.70 13.00 -15.75
CA ALA A 276 0.27 13.19 -15.54
C ALA A 276 -0.30 14.37 -16.34
N ALA A 277 0.42 15.48 -16.37
CA ALA A 277 0.03 16.67 -17.14
C ALA A 277 0.12 16.44 -18.67
N ASP A 278 1.14 15.71 -19.13
CA ASP A 278 1.30 15.35 -20.54
C ASP A 278 0.13 14.48 -21.01
N ARG A 279 -0.27 13.49 -20.22
CA ARG A 279 -1.47 12.65 -20.51
C ARG A 279 -2.74 13.47 -20.69
N LEU A 280 -2.85 14.62 -20.02
CA LEU A 280 -3.98 15.55 -20.09
C LEU A 280 -3.80 16.67 -21.14
N ASN A 281 -2.70 16.69 -21.90
CA ASN A 281 -2.31 17.74 -22.85
C ASN A 281 -2.25 19.14 -22.20
N LEU A 282 -1.82 19.23 -20.95
CA LEU A 282 -1.76 20.49 -20.20
C LEU A 282 -0.53 21.34 -20.52
N ASN A 283 0.46 20.77 -21.24
CA ASN A 283 1.73 21.45 -21.61
C ASN A 283 2.34 22.15 -20.39
N LEU A 284 2.73 21.35 -19.39
CA LEU A 284 3.24 21.84 -18.10
C LEU A 284 4.65 22.42 -18.26
N GLU A 285 4.87 23.62 -17.73
CA GLU A 285 6.17 24.27 -17.62
C GLU A 285 6.42 24.73 -16.20
N TRP A 286 7.64 24.55 -15.72
CA TRP A 286 8.03 25.00 -14.39
C TRP A 286 8.60 26.41 -14.45
N GLN A 287 8.15 27.30 -13.54
CA GLN A 287 8.56 28.67 -13.41
C GLN A 287 8.87 28.99 -11.94
N GLY A 288 9.95 29.76 -11.70
CA GLY A 288 10.42 30.04 -10.33
C GLY A 288 11.32 28.95 -9.78
N GLU A 289 11.64 29.04 -8.49
CA GLU A 289 12.54 28.11 -7.81
C GLU A 289 12.05 27.81 -6.38
N ARG A 290 12.31 26.60 -5.89
CA ARG A 290 12.04 26.13 -4.52
C ARG A 290 10.56 26.35 -4.10
N GLU A 291 10.32 27.03 -2.96
CA GLU A 291 8.98 27.29 -2.45
C GLU A 291 8.16 28.29 -3.29
N HIS A 292 8.78 29.00 -4.22
CA HIS A 292 8.11 29.91 -5.16
C HIS A 292 7.94 29.29 -6.55
N GLU A 293 8.25 28.01 -6.68
CA GLU A 293 8.10 27.31 -7.94
C GLU A 293 6.64 26.98 -8.22
N VAL A 294 6.23 27.19 -9.46
CA VAL A 294 4.90 26.88 -9.95
C VAL A 294 4.94 26.07 -11.24
N GLY A 295 4.05 25.12 -11.37
CA GLY A 295 3.76 24.43 -12.63
C GLY A 295 2.69 25.20 -13.40
N TYR A 296 3.08 25.82 -14.49
CA TYR A 296 2.22 26.61 -15.37
C TYR A 296 1.72 25.74 -16.55
N SER A 297 0.41 25.72 -16.80
CA SER A 297 -0.16 25.07 -17.98
C SER A 297 -0.27 26.07 -19.12
N ARG A 298 0.47 25.86 -20.21
CA ARG A 298 0.30 26.69 -21.40
C ARG A 298 -1.07 26.48 -22.07
N ALA A 299 -1.62 25.27 -21.99
CA ALA A 299 -2.91 24.97 -22.57
C ALA A 299 -4.06 25.73 -21.88
N LEU A 300 -3.98 25.92 -20.56
CA LEU A 300 -4.99 26.63 -19.77
C LEU A 300 -4.63 28.09 -19.50
N GLY A 301 -3.40 28.51 -19.75
CA GLY A 301 -2.92 29.87 -19.52
C GLY A 301 -2.82 30.27 -18.04
N GLN A 302 -2.61 29.29 -17.13
CA GLN A 302 -2.57 29.55 -15.68
C GLN A 302 -1.64 28.59 -14.93
N ALA A 303 -1.23 28.98 -13.72
CA ALA A 303 -0.51 28.12 -12.79
C ALA A 303 -1.48 27.06 -12.21
N ILE A 304 -1.16 25.78 -12.37
CA ILE A 304 -1.97 24.63 -11.95
C ILE A 304 -1.34 23.83 -10.80
N ILE A 305 -0.06 24.04 -10.54
CA ILE A 305 0.67 23.42 -9.42
C ILE A 305 1.42 24.53 -8.67
N ARG A 306 1.37 24.51 -7.35
CA ARG A 306 2.13 25.40 -6.47
C ARG A 306 2.88 24.60 -5.44
N VAL A 307 4.12 25.00 -5.14
CA VAL A 307 4.86 24.45 -4.01
C VAL A 307 4.43 25.16 -2.74
N SER A 308 4.18 24.40 -1.68
CA SER A 308 3.74 24.94 -0.39
C SER A 308 4.54 24.31 0.75
N PRO A 309 5.23 25.14 1.59
CA PRO A 309 6.03 24.64 2.72
C PRO A 309 5.23 23.82 3.73
N GLN A 310 3.91 24.03 3.84
CA GLN A 310 3.05 23.27 4.76
C GLN A 310 3.02 21.76 4.50
N TYR A 311 3.41 21.32 3.29
CA TYR A 311 3.47 19.90 2.91
C TYR A 311 4.87 19.30 3.05
N TYR A 312 5.87 20.05 3.55
CA TYR A 312 7.17 19.51 3.90
C TYR A 312 7.09 18.75 5.21
N ARG A 313 7.75 17.63 5.28
CA ARG A 313 7.79 16.82 6.51
C ARG A 313 8.84 17.38 7.47
N PRO A 314 8.63 17.29 8.81
CA PRO A 314 9.66 17.68 9.80
C PRO A 314 10.99 16.95 9.62
N ALA A 315 10.95 15.71 9.14
CA ALA A 315 12.12 14.91 8.80
C ALA A 315 11.86 14.22 7.45
N GLU A 316 12.36 14.83 6.40
CA GLU A 316 12.15 14.34 5.04
C GLU A 316 12.97 13.10 4.76
N VAL A 317 12.43 12.22 3.94
CA VAL A 317 13.12 11.10 3.30
C VAL A 317 13.31 11.46 1.83
N GLU A 318 14.52 11.81 1.47
CA GLU A 318 14.82 12.37 0.14
C GLU A 318 14.72 11.31 -0.96
N THR A 319 15.18 10.09 -0.68
CA THR A 319 15.29 9.02 -1.67
C THR A 319 14.98 7.66 -1.08
N LEU A 320 14.22 6.87 -1.81
CA LEU A 320 13.99 5.44 -1.56
C LEU A 320 14.08 4.70 -2.89
N LEU A 321 15.00 3.75 -2.98
CA LEU A 321 15.20 2.89 -4.16
C LEU A 321 15.39 1.45 -3.70
N GLY A 322 14.44 0.56 -4.00
CA GLY A 322 14.50 -0.83 -3.57
C GLY A 322 15.32 -1.72 -4.49
N ASP A 323 15.92 -2.75 -3.92
CA ASP A 323 16.56 -3.84 -4.66
C ASP A 323 15.66 -5.08 -4.66
N PRO A 324 14.91 -5.34 -5.76
CA PRO A 324 13.96 -6.45 -5.81
C PRO A 324 14.60 -7.80 -6.16
N ARG A 325 15.94 -7.90 -6.25
CA ARG A 325 16.62 -9.11 -6.75
C ARG A 325 16.30 -10.38 -5.97
N LYS A 326 16.10 -10.29 -4.65
CA LYS A 326 15.69 -11.44 -3.83
C LYS A 326 14.27 -11.89 -4.19
N ALA A 327 13.32 -10.97 -4.34
CA ALA A 327 11.96 -11.28 -4.76
C ALA A 327 11.93 -11.88 -6.18
N LEU A 328 12.70 -11.32 -7.12
CA LEU A 328 12.85 -11.88 -8.46
C LEU A 328 13.36 -13.33 -8.42
N LYS A 329 14.44 -13.57 -7.67
CA LYS A 329 15.09 -14.89 -7.62
C LYS A 329 14.23 -15.94 -6.93
N ASN A 330 13.70 -15.64 -5.75
CA ASN A 330 13.05 -16.64 -4.89
C ASN A 330 11.54 -16.74 -5.16
N LEU A 331 10.89 -15.59 -5.43
CA LEU A 331 9.45 -15.55 -5.70
C LEU A 331 9.13 -15.57 -7.20
N ARG A 332 10.14 -15.46 -8.09
CA ARG A 332 9.92 -15.25 -9.54
C ARG A 332 8.96 -14.07 -9.79
N TRP A 333 9.05 -13.05 -8.92
CA TRP A 333 8.18 -11.89 -8.98
C TRP A 333 8.84 -10.76 -9.75
N LEU A 334 8.11 -10.19 -10.70
CA LEU A 334 8.47 -8.98 -11.44
C LEU A 334 7.24 -8.07 -11.52
N PRO A 335 7.43 -6.75 -11.39
CA PRO A 335 6.35 -5.80 -11.66
C PRO A 335 5.95 -5.87 -13.13
N LYS A 336 4.65 -5.78 -13.40
CA LYS A 336 4.07 -5.79 -14.76
C LYS A 336 3.80 -4.39 -15.27
N TYR A 337 3.56 -3.46 -14.33
CA TYR A 337 3.29 -2.06 -14.64
C TYR A 337 4.60 -1.27 -14.68
N THR A 338 4.75 -0.41 -15.70
CA THR A 338 5.76 0.64 -15.70
C THR A 338 5.25 1.87 -14.96
N PHE A 339 6.14 2.80 -14.67
CA PHE A 339 5.76 4.06 -14.04
C PHE A 339 4.75 4.85 -14.91
N GLU A 340 4.95 4.88 -16.22
CA GLU A 340 4.09 5.56 -17.17
C GLU A 340 2.69 4.94 -17.22
N THR A 341 2.61 3.60 -17.29
CA THR A 341 1.32 2.89 -17.33
C THR A 341 0.55 3.05 -16.03
N LEU A 342 1.24 3.09 -14.87
CA LEU A 342 0.64 3.38 -13.58
C LEU A 342 0.01 4.78 -13.55
N VAL A 343 0.77 5.81 -13.94
CA VAL A 343 0.30 7.20 -13.94
C VAL A 343 -0.87 7.35 -14.91
N GLN A 344 -0.78 6.73 -16.09
CA GLN A 344 -1.83 6.76 -17.09
C GLN A 344 -3.14 6.15 -16.56
N GLU A 345 -3.08 4.97 -15.95
CA GLU A 345 -4.27 4.30 -15.40
C GLU A 345 -4.94 5.15 -14.30
N MET A 346 -4.14 5.75 -13.42
CA MET A 346 -4.66 6.63 -12.36
C MET A 346 -5.36 7.86 -12.95
N ILE A 347 -4.77 8.51 -13.95
CA ILE A 347 -5.35 9.69 -14.61
C ILE A 347 -6.66 9.32 -15.36
N ASP A 348 -6.64 8.25 -16.12
CA ASP A 348 -7.80 7.82 -16.90
C ASP A 348 -9.00 7.53 -15.99
N HIS A 349 -8.75 6.86 -14.86
CA HIS A 349 -9.75 6.62 -13.82
C HIS A 349 -10.30 7.93 -13.24
N ASP A 350 -9.43 8.85 -12.84
CA ASP A 350 -9.84 10.12 -12.22
C ASP A 350 -10.63 11.02 -13.19
N LEU A 351 -10.31 10.98 -14.49
CA LEU A 351 -11.08 11.65 -15.51
C LEU A 351 -12.50 11.08 -15.65
N LEU A 352 -12.64 9.75 -15.61
CA LEU A 352 -13.94 9.08 -15.66
C LEU A 352 -14.80 9.44 -14.44
N GLU A 353 -14.22 9.42 -13.22
CA GLU A 353 -14.92 9.85 -12.02
C GLU A 353 -15.41 11.30 -12.13
N GLN A 354 -14.58 12.22 -12.62
CA GLN A 354 -14.96 13.63 -12.78
C GLN A 354 -16.04 13.85 -13.84
N SER A 355 -16.20 12.92 -14.76
CA SER A 355 -17.21 12.96 -15.84
C SER A 355 -18.56 12.31 -15.45
N GLY A 356 -18.69 11.78 -14.22
CA GLY A 356 -19.91 11.09 -13.77
C GLY A 356 -20.05 9.65 -14.30
N GLY A 357 -18.98 9.07 -14.83
CA GLY A 357 -19.00 7.76 -15.50
C GLY A 357 -18.77 6.53 -14.60
N LEU A 358 -18.67 6.70 -13.29
CA LEU A 358 -18.47 5.62 -12.31
C LEU A 358 -19.56 5.69 -11.22
N GLY A 359 -20.84 5.74 -11.65
CA GLY A 359 -22.01 5.69 -10.78
C GLY A 359 -22.58 4.28 -10.67
#